data_9a9095c8a3960ce69d860e70f0176b7f
#
_entry.id   9a9095c8a3960ce69d860e70f0176b7f
#
_cell.length_a   1.000
_cell.length_b   1.000
_cell.length_c   1.000
_cell.angle_alpha   90.00
_cell.angle_beta   90.00
_cell.angle_gamma   90.00
#
_symmetry.space_group_name_H-M   'P 1'
#
loop_
_entity.id
_entity.type
_entity.pdbx_description
1 polymer ?
#
loop_
_entity_poly.entity_id
_entity_poly.type
_entity_poly.pdbx_seq_one_letter_code
_entity_poly.pdbx_strand_id
1 'polypeptide(L)'
;MFSELQGQIYQSLLEAEFEVFMKEQKGAENKKNGHTTEKPREVKTTSGVETKILMPRDRSGKFEPIIVPKRSRIIEDFSDVSILLYSKGNSLDDIRELLKEVYKVKISKTYISELISSVREKVKIWQERKLKPIYAIAYIDGLHCTVKIDGKAKKVAVYVVIGVDLEGKKEILSMEISDGSESATFWTEVLYELKNRGVEDILYIAMDGLAGLKESVEAIFPFTKTQRCIVHIV
;
A
#
# COMPACT_ATOMS: atom_id res chain seq x y z
N MET A 1 5.14 0.16 17.43
CA MET A 1 4.23 -0.85 16.81
C MET A 1 4.69 -1.27 15.40
N PHE A 2 4.78 -0.39 14.38
CA PHE A 2 5.20 -0.79 13.02
C PHE A 2 6.68 -1.22 12.94
N SER A 3 7.58 -0.49 13.57
CA SER A 3 9.02 -0.85 13.63
C SER A 3 9.29 -2.14 14.41
N GLU A 4 8.50 -2.43 15.43
CA GLU A 4 8.59 -3.68 16.20
C GLU A 4 8.12 -4.87 15.39
N LEU A 5 7.00 -4.73 14.65
CA LEU A 5 6.52 -5.77 13.75
C LEU A 5 7.54 -6.08 12.64
N GLN A 6 8.10 -5.06 12.01
CA GLN A 6 9.17 -5.23 11.03
C GLN A 6 10.41 -5.90 11.67
N GLY A 7 10.79 -5.50 12.88
CA GLY A 7 11.88 -6.14 13.60
C GLY A 7 11.67 -7.63 13.84
N GLN A 8 10.48 -8.03 14.27
CA GLN A 8 10.09 -9.42 14.46
C GLN A 8 10.13 -10.22 13.15
N ILE A 9 9.73 -9.60 12.05
CA ILE A 9 9.74 -10.20 10.73
C ILE A 9 11.18 -10.46 10.26
N TYR A 10 12.04 -9.45 10.32
CA TYR A 10 13.45 -9.62 9.96
C TYR A 10 14.16 -10.63 10.87
N GLN A 11 13.80 -10.66 12.16
CA GLN A 11 14.30 -11.67 13.08
C GLN A 11 13.89 -13.07 12.65
N SER A 12 12.61 -13.29 12.33
CA SER A 12 12.09 -14.59 11.87
C SER A 12 12.71 -15.04 10.55
N LEU A 13 12.91 -14.12 9.61
CA LEU A 13 13.55 -14.39 8.34
C LEU A 13 15.02 -14.79 8.52
N LEU A 14 15.73 -14.06 9.36
CA LEU A 14 17.13 -14.33 9.68
C LEU A 14 17.31 -15.69 10.40
N GLU A 15 16.38 -16.02 11.29
CA GLU A 15 16.36 -17.34 11.94
C GLU A 15 16.06 -18.47 10.95
N ALA A 16 15.13 -18.26 10.02
CA ALA A 16 14.82 -19.22 8.97
C ALA A 16 16.02 -19.44 8.03
N GLU A 17 16.72 -18.38 7.65
CA GLU A 17 17.95 -18.44 6.85
C GLU A 17 19.05 -19.23 7.59
N PHE A 18 19.20 -18.95 8.89
CA PHE A 18 20.14 -19.67 9.74
C PHE A 18 19.81 -21.16 9.87
N GLU A 19 18.53 -21.52 10.02
CA GLU A 19 18.10 -22.93 10.06
C GLU A 19 18.41 -23.68 8.74
N VAL A 20 18.21 -23.01 7.60
CA VAL A 20 18.55 -23.57 6.28
C VAL A 20 20.05 -23.82 6.19
N PHE A 21 20.87 -22.82 6.55
CA PHE A 21 22.32 -22.95 6.59
C PHE A 21 22.77 -24.11 7.49
N MET A 22 22.23 -24.23 8.69
CA MET A 22 22.56 -25.29 9.63
C MET A 22 22.15 -26.68 9.12
N LYS A 23 21.07 -26.80 8.34
CA LYS A 23 20.67 -28.07 7.71
C LYS A 23 21.60 -28.47 6.59
N GLU A 24 22.10 -27.53 5.82
CA GLU A 24 23.07 -27.81 4.73
C GLU A 24 24.45 -28.24 5.29
N GLN A 25 24.77 -27.82 6.51
CA GLN A 25 25.99 -28.21 7.23
C GLN A 25 25.87 -29.57 7.96
N LYS A 26 24.79 -30.34 7.72
CA LYS A 26 24.63 -31.69 8.31
C LYS A 26 25.78 -32.60 7.87
N GLY A 27 26.62 -32.98 8.83
CA GLY A 27 27.83 -33.80 8.63
C GLY A 27 29.12 -33.09 9.02
N ALA A 28 29.12 -31.77 9.18
CA ALA A 28 30.23 -31.03 9.75
C ALA A 28 30.03 -30.84 11.28
N GLU A 29 31.11 -30.73 12.04
CA GLU A 29 31.10 -30.49 13.50
C GLU A 29 30.50 -29.10 13.88
N ASN A 30 29.82 -28.43 12.96
CA ASN A 30 29.27 -27.12 13.18
C ASN A 30 27.97 -27.20 13.98
N LYS A 31 27.87 -26.41 15.07
CA LYS A 31 26.72 -26.36 15.98
C LYS A 31 26.23 -24.94 16.11
N LYS A 32 24.94 -24.77 16.46
CA LYS A 32 24.38 -23.47 16.85
C LYS A 32 25.12 -22.93 18.08
N ASN A 33 25.45 -21.65 18.07
CA ASN A 33 26.18 -20.96 19.17
C ASN A 33 25.40 -19.75 19.70
N GLY A 34 24.07 -19.89 19.81
CA GLY A 34 23.20 -18.82 20.31
C GLY A 34 23.12 -17.61 19.37
N HIS A 35 22.85 -16.45 19.94
CA HIS A 35 22.81 -15.17 19.23
C HIS A 35 24.00 -14.29 19.62
N THR A 36 24.33 -13.34 18.76
CA THR A 36 25.41 -12.39 19.03
C THR A 36 25.02 -11.49 20.17
N THR A 37 25.67 -11.72 21.30
CA THR A 37 25.78 -10.82 22.46
C THR A 37 24.51 -10.10 22.96
N GLU A 38 24.58 -9.73 24.21
CA GLU A 38 23.64 -8.99 25.05
C GLU A 38 23.08 -7.68 24.49
N LYS A 39 23.54 -7.23 23.29
CA LYS A 39 23.01 -6.03 22.62
C LYS A 39 22.47 -6.36 21.22
N PRO A 40 21.17 -6.15 20.97
CA PRO A 40 20.60 -6.23 19.64
C PRO A 40 21.30 -5.26 18.68
N ARG A 41 21.49 -5.69 17.44
CA ARG A 41 22.05 -4.84 16.39
C ARG A 41 20.97 -3.90 15.87
N GLU A 42 21.24 -2.61 15.88
CA GLU A 42 20.37 -1.61 15.26
C GLU A 42 20.61 -1.59 13.74
N VAL A 43 19.54 -1.74 12.99
CA VAL A 43 19.53 -1.75 11.53
C VAL A 43 18.42 -0.84 11.02
N LYS A 44 18.65 -0.27 9.84
CA LYS A 44 17.70 0.60 9.17
C LYS A 44 17.29 -0.02 7.85
N THR A 45 15.98 -0.02 7.54
CA THR A 45 15.50 -0.48 6.25
C THR A 45 15.75 0.59 5.17
N THR A 46 15.72 0.21 3.91
CA THR A 46 15.79 1.15 2.79
C THR A 46 14.62 2.14 2.78
N SER A 47 13.47 1.76 3.35
CA SER A 47 12.32 2.64 3.60
C SER A 47 12.49 3.59 4.81
N GLY A 48 13.62 3.50 5.52
CA GLY A 48 13.97 4.40 6.63
C GLY A 48 13.51 3.97 8.02
N VAL A 49 12.91 2.79 8.16
CA VAL A 49 12.46 2.27 9.46
C VAL A 49 13.66 1.69 10.24
N GLU A 50 13.83 2.13 11.49
CA GLU A 50 14.87 1.61 12.39
C GLU A 50 14.31 0.49 13.26
N THR A 51 15.05 -0.62 13.33
CA THR A 51 14.66 -1.79 14.12
C THR A 51 15.86 -2.47 14.75
N LYS A 52 15.62 -3.37 15.71
CA LYS A 52 16.67 -4.10 16.45
C LYS A 52 16.55 -5.59 16.15
N ILE A 53 17.67 -6.22 15.81
CA ILE A 53 17.76 -7.62 15.41
C ILE A 53 18.85 -8.33 16.20
N LEU A 54 18.58 -9.57 16.61
CA LEU A 54 19.53 -10.47 17.24
C LEU A 54 20.13 -11.40 16.16
N MET A 55 21.43 -11.29 15.95
CA MET A 55 22.13 -12.08 14.91
C MET A 55 22.39 -13.49 15.41
N PRO A 56 21.89 -14.56 14.75
CA PRO A 56 22.24 -15.93 15.12
C PRO A 56 23.69 -16.23 14.76
N ARG A 57 24.30 -17.13 15.52
CA ARG A 57 25.71 -17.53 15.36
C ARG A 57 25.83 -19.05 15.27
N ASP A 58 26.69 -19.48 14.36
CA ASP A 58 27.22 -20.82 14.34
C ASP A 58 28.60 -20.89 15.04
N ARG A 59 28.99 -22.06 15.45
CA ARG A 59 30.25 -22.28 16.20
C ARG A 59 31.49 -22.01 15.33
N SER A 60 31.39 -22.30 14.04
CA SER A 60 32.49 -22.12 13.07
C SER A 60 32.58 -20.67 12.52
N GLY A 61 31.59 -19.79 12.79
CA GLY A 61 31.56 -18.42 12.31
C GLY A 61 31.35 -18.28 10.80
N LYS A 62 30.95 -19.34 10.12
CA LYS A 62 30.77 -19.40 8.66
C LYS A 62 29.42 -18.91 8.16
N PHE A 63 28.45 -18.74 9.05
CA PHE A 63 27.16 -18.20 8.66
C PHE A 63 27.30 -16.76 8.16
N GLU A 64 26.93 -16.54 6.91
CA GLU A 64 26.87 -15.23 6.29
C GLU A 64 25.43 -14.95 5.85
N PRO A 65 24.67 -14.18 6.64
CA PRO A 65 23.29 -13.89 6.32
C PRO A 65 23.20 -12.96 5.09
N ILE A 66 22.25 -13.30 4.21
CA ILE A 66 21.95 -12.54 2.99
C ILE A 66 20.98 -11.41 3.33
N ILE A 67 19.96 -11.71 4.16
CA ILE A 67 18.88 -10.76 4.51
C ILE A 67 19.42 -9.59 5.32
N VAL A 68 20.35 -9.87 6.26
CA VAL A 68 21.01 -8.84 7.08
C VAL A 68 22.51 -9.02 7.00
N PRO A 69 23.17 -8.55 5.93
CA PRO A 69 24.59 -8.78 5.72
C PRO A 69 25.45 -8.36 6.91
N LYS A 70 26.50 -9.14 7.18
CA LYS A 70 27.49 -8.76 8.21
C LYS A 70 27.99 -7.34 7.95
N ARG A 71 28.01 -6.49 8.98
CA ARG A 71 28.47 -5.09 8.95
C ARG A 71 27.57 -4.11 8.20
N SER A 72 26.49 -4.53 7.50
CA SER A 72 25.52 -3.61 6.94
C SER A 72 24.60 -3.09 8.03
N ARG A 73 24.32 -1.78 8.03
CA ARG A 73 23.28 -1.17 8.87
C ARG A 73 21.98 -0.92 8.09
N ILE A 74 22.01 -1.22 6.80
CA ILE A 74 20.86 -1.06 5.89
C ILE A 74 20.42 -2.45 5.46
N ILE A 75 19.13 -2.72 5.54
CA ILE A 75 18.48 -3.96 5.11
C ILE A 75 17.58 -3.63 3.93
N GLU A 76 17.60 -4.46 2.88
CA GLU A 76 16.62 -4.35 1.81
C GLU A 76 15.22 -4.60 2.34
N ASP A 77 14.31 -3.71 2.01
CA ASP A 77 12.90 -3.82 2.38
C ASP A 77 12.13 -4.45 1.21
N PHE A 78 11.82 -5.73 1.36
CA PHE A 78 11.01 -6.45 0.38
C PHE A 78 9.53 -6.02 0.40
N SER A 79 9.14 -5.14 1.33
CA SER A 79 7.78 -4.66 1.45
C SER A 79 7.37 -3.88 0.21
N ASP A 80 8.19 -2.94 -0.25
CA ASP A 80 7.89 -2.11 -1.41
C ASP A 80 7.81 -2.95 -2.69
N VAL A 81 8.74 -3.90 -2.85
CA VAL A 81 8.74 -4.84 -3.98
C VAL A 81 7.49 -5.74 -3.94
N SER A 82 7.14 -6.26 -2.78
CA SER A 82 5.96 -7.12 -2.62
C SER A 82 4.66 -6.36 -2.91
N ILE A 83 4.53 -5.13 -2.41
CA ILE A 83 3.39 -4.25 -2.67
C ILE A 83 3.30 -3.92 -4.16
N LEU A 84 4.42 -3.56 -4.79
CA LEU A 84 4.47 -3.26 -6.23
C LEU A 84 4.05 -4.47 -7.07
N LEU A 85 4.55 -5.65 -6.76
CA LEU A 85 4.19 -6.88 -7.46
C LEU A 85 2.71 -7.21 -7.28
N TYR A 86 2.19 -7.06 -6.05
CA TYR A 86 0.78 -7.28 -5.77
C TYR A 86 -0.12 -6.28 -6.52
N SER A 87 0.25 -4.99 -6.56
CA SER A 87 -0.48 -3.97 -7.30
C SER A 87 -0.51 -4.22 -8.81
N LYS A 88 0.47 -4.96 -9.35
CA LYS A 88 0.51 -5.42 -10.75
C LYS A 88 -0.29 -6.71 -10.99
N GLY A 89 -1.01 -7.22 -10.00
CA GLY A 89 -1.89 -8.38 -10.12
C GLY A 89 -1.21 -9.73 -9.90
N ASN A 90 0.03 -9.76 -9.40
CA ASN A 90 0.67 -11.02 -9.02
C ASN A 90 -0.01 -11.64 -7.79
N SER A 91 -0.17 -12.95 -7.76
CA SER A 91 -0.67 -13.67 -6.59
C SER A 91 0.38 -13.68 -5.47
N LEU A 92 -0.06 -13.96 -4.23
CA LEU A 92 0.87 -14.11 -3.10
C LEU A 92 1.90 -15.23 -3.32
N ASP A 93 1.52 -16.27 -4.07
CA ASP A 93 2.40 -17.38 -4.41
C ASP A 93 3.45 -16.97 -5.46
N ASP A 94 3.05 -16.22 -6.50
CA ASP A 94 3.96 -15.68 -7.52
C ASP A 94 4.99 -14.74 -6.89
N ILE A 95 4.55 -13.86 -5.99
CA ILE A 95 5.44 -12.94 -5.27
C ILE A 95 6.46 -13.72 -4.44
N ARG A 96 6.02 -14.74 -3.72
CA ARG A 96 6.88 -15.60 -2.91
C ARG A 96 7.92 -16.34 -3.75
N GLU A 97 7.49 -16.87 -4.89
CA GLU A 97 8.37 -17.59 -5.81
C GLU A 97 9.42 -16.66 -6.43
N LEU A 98 9.00 -15.49 -6.89
CA LEU A 98 9.89 -14.47 -7.45
C LEU A 98 10.93 -13.98 -6.44
N LEU A 99 10.52 -13.69 -5.22
CA LEU A 99 11.44 -13.27 -4.15
C LEU A 99 12.43 -14.39 -3.80
N LYS A 100 11.98 -15.64 -3.81
CA LYS A 100 12.85 -16.82 -3.61
C LYS A 100 13.86 -16.99 -4.76
N GLU A 101 13.44 -16.78 -6.01
CA GLU A 101 14.32 -16.95 -7.18
C GLU A 101 15.32 -15.82 -7.30
N VAL A 102 14.89 -14.58 -7.17
CA VAL A 102 15.73 -13.38 -7.37
C VAL A 102 16.63 -13.13 -6.18
N TYR A 103 16.04 -13.09 -4.99
CA TYR A 103 16.75 -12.70 -3.76
C TYR A 103 17.21 -13.90 -2.92
N LYS A 104 16.89 -15.12 -3.33
CA LYS A 104 17.18 -16.38 -2.59
C LYS A 104 16.58 -16.42 -1.18
N VAL A 105 15.54 -15.60 -0.93
CA VAL A 105 14.88 -15.46 0.36
C VAL A 105 13.59 -16.27 0.39
N LYS A 106 13.40 -17.08 1.43
CA LYS A 106 12.15 -17.83 1.66
C LYS A 106 11.23 -16.99 2.55
N ILE A 107 10.31 -16.27 1.93
CA ILE A 107 9.27 -15.51 2.62
C ILE A 107 8.01 -16.39 2.75
N SER A 108 7.33 -16.32 3.90
CA SER A 108 6.07 -17.04 4.08
C SER A 108 4.91 -16.32 3.36
N LYS A 109 3.92 -17.08 2.93
CA LYS A 109 2.68 -16.51 2.37
C LYS A 109 1.94 -15.64 3.38
N THR A 110 1.98 -16.03 4.65
CA THR A 110 1.43 -15.29 5.78
C THR A 110 2.04 -13.89 5.88
N TYR A 111 3.38 -13.78 5.78
CA TYR A 111 4.05 -12.49 5.81
C TYR A 111 3.59 -11.54 4.70
N ILE A 112 3.52 -12.01 3.45
CA ILE A 112 3.07 -11.19 2.33
C ILE A 112 1.59 -10.78 2.55
N SER A 113 0.76 -11.68 3.06
CA SER A 113 -0.64 -11.40 3.39
C SER A 113 -0.78 -10.32 4.48
N GLU A 114 0.01 -10.40 5.54
CA GLU A 114 0.04 -9.39 6.62
C GLU A 114 0.51 -8.04 6.11
N LEU A 115 1.54 -8.02 5.27
CA LEU A 115 2.03 -6.81 4.61
C LEU A 115 0.94 -6.15 3.77
N ILE A 116 0.24 -6.91 2.92
CA ILE A 116 -0.86 -6.39 2.11
C ILE A 116 -2.02 -5.90 2.99
N SER A 117 -2.31 -6.60 4.08
CA SER A 117 -3.33 -6.18 5.03
C SER A 117 -2.97 -4.84 5.70
N SER A 118 -1.70 -4.63 6.06
CA SER A 118 -1.23 -3.36 6.62
C SER A 118 -1.37 -2.19 5.64
N VAL A 119 -1.19 -2.44 4.33
CA VAL A 119 -1.43 -1.42 3.29
C VAL A 119 -2.91 -1.08 3.18
N ARG A 120 -3.80 -2.08 3.23
CA ARG A 120 -5.26 -1.85 3.22
C ARG A 120 -5.70 -0.97 4.39
N GLU A 121 -5.14 -1.20 5.57
CA GLU A 121 -5.43 -0.39 6.75
C GLU A 121 -4.99 1.06 6.57
N LYS A 122 -3.80 1.29 6.01
CA LYS A 122 -3.32 2.64 5.66
C LYS A 122 -4.20 3.32 4.62
N VAL A 123 -4.65 2.58 3.60
CA VAL A 123 -5.59 3.09 2.59
C VAL A 123 -6.91 3.49 3.25
N LYS A 124 -7.45 2.68 4.15
CA LYS A 124 -8.66 3.01 4.90
C LYS A 124 -8.50 4.28 5.72
N ILE A 125 -7.43 4.41 6.50
CA ILE A 125 -7.12 5.63 7.27
C ILE A 125 -7.03 6.85 6.34
N TRP A 126 -6.40 6.68 5.17
CA TRP A 126 -6.31 7.75 4.17
C TRP A 126 -7.68 8.12 3.61
N GLN A 127 -8.56 7.16 3.32
CA GLN A 127 -9.92 7.41 2.85
C GLN A 127 -10.77 8.14 3.90
N GLU A 128 -10.62 7.80 5.18
CA GLU A 128 -11.38 8.38 6.30
C GLU A 128 -10.77 9.71 6.83
N ARG A 129 -9.62 10.16 6.30
CA ARG A 129 -8.95 11.37 6.80
C ARG A 129 -9.82 12.62 6.66
N LYS A 130 -9.67 13.54 7.59
CA LYS A 130 -10.27 14.89 7.48
C LYS A 130 -9.75 15.61 6.22
N LEU A 131 -10.66 16.27 5.55
CA LEU A 131 -10.39 17.11 4.40
C LEU A 131 -10.43 18.60 4.81
N LYS A 132 -9.94 19.46 3.92
CA LYS A 132 -10.06 20.91 4.11
C LYS A 132 -11.51 21.34 3.96
N PRO A 133 -11.93 22.41 4.66
CA PRO A 133 -13.33 22.87 4.60
C PRO A 133 -13.70 23.44 3.22
N ILE A 134 -12.76 24.05 2.51
CA ILE A 134 -13.04 24.73 1.23
C ILE A 134 -12.02 24.30 0.18
N TYR A 135 -12.53 23.97 -1.01
CA TYR A 135 -11.75 23.76 -2.21
C TYR A 135 -12.14 24.74 -3.31
N ALA A 136 -11.16 25.38 -3.94
CA ALA A 136 -11.38 26.30 -5.05
C ALA A 136 -11.96 25.57 -6.27
N ILE A 137 -11.40 24.40 -6.59
CA ILE A 137 -11.84 23.59 -7.73
C ILE A 137 -11.79 22.12 -7.33
N ALA A 138 -12.78 21.34 -7.74
CA ALA A 138 -12.68 19.88 -7.78
C ALA A 138 -12.84 19.36 -9.21
N TYR A 139 -12.13 18.28 -9.53
CA TYR A 139 -12.25 17.55 -10.78
C TYR A 139 -12.79 16.17 -10.46
N ILE A 140 -13.79 15.74 -11.22
CA ILE A 140 -14.33 14.38 -11.15
C ILE A 140 -14.11 13.72 -12.51
N ASP A 141 -13.34 12.64 -12.52
CA ASP A 141 -12.96 11.91 -13.72
C ASP A 141 -13.06 10.40 -13.51
N GLY A 142 -13.43 9.68 -14.57
CA GLY A 142 -13.63 8.23 -14.55
C GLY A 142 -12.62 7.49 -15.41
N LEU A 143 -11.87 6.57 -14.80
CA LEU A 143 -10.96 5.67 -15.50
C LEU A 143 -11.58 4.28 -15.65
N HIS A 144 -11.84 3.86 -16.86
CA HIS A 144 -12.37 2.52 -17.14
C HIS A 144 -11.24 1.50 -17.25
N CYS A 145 -11.31 0.45 -16.44
CA CYS A 145 -10.33 -0.63 -16.46
C CYS A 145 -10.99 -2.00 -16.36
N THR A 146 -10.22 -3.04 -16.67
CA THR A 146 -10.66 -4.43 -16.51
C THR A 146 -9.89 -5.03 -15.35
N VAL A 147 -10.62 -5.48 -14.33
CA VAL A 147 -10.06 -6.16 -13.16
C VAL A 147 -10.43 -7.64 -13.18
N LYS A 148 -9.62 -8.48 -12.56
CA LYS A 148 -9.89 -9.89 -12.40
C LYS A 148 -10.44 -10.14 -11.00
N ILE A 149 -11.73 -10.49 -10.89
CA ILE A 149 -12.43 -10.81 -9.65
C ILE A 149 -12.87 -12.27 -9.74
N ASP A 150 -12.48 -13.09 -8.77
CA ASP A 150 -12.80 -14.53 -8.73
C ASP A 150 -12.45 -15.28 -10.02
N GLY A 151 -11.31 -14.94 -10.61
CA GLY A 151 -10.84 -15.55 -11.85
C GLY A 151 -11.51 -15.04 -13.13
N LYS A 152 -12.54 -14.17 -13.05
CA LYS A 152 -13.27 -13.62 -14.19
C LYS A 152 -12.87 -12.16 -14.43
N ALA A 153 -12.70 -11.80 -15.71
CA ALA A 153 -12.48 -10.41 -16.10
C ALA A 153 -13.79 -9.61 -15.95
N LYS A 154 -13.76 -8.54 -15.17
CA LYS A 154 -14.89 -7.62 -14.97
C LYS A 154 -14.45 -6.20 -15.33
N LYS A 155 -15.24 -5.51 -16.15
CA LYS A 155 -15.04 -4.08 -16.42
C LYS A 155 -15.53 -3.30 -15.22
N VAL A 156 -14.73 -2.34 -14.76
CA VAL A 156 -15.06 -1.42 -13.67
C VAL A 156 -14.67 -0.01 -14.07
N ALA A 157 -15.33 0.98 -13.50
CA ALA A 157 -14.92 2.36 -13.54
C ALA A 157 -14.30 2.72 -12.19
N VAL A 158 -13.16 3.42 -12.22
CA VAL A 158 -12.54 4.01 -11.03
C VAL A 158 -12.71 5.51 -11.13
N TYR A 159 -13.56 6.07 -10.27
CA TYR A 159 -13.79 7.51 -10.21
C TYR A 159 -12.84 8.15 -9.22
N VAL A 160 -12.20 9.23 -9.65
CA VAL A 160 -11.25 10.00 -8.84
C VAL A 160 -11.79 11.40 -8.68
N VAL A 161 -11.89 11.86 -7.43
CA VAL A 161 -12.19 13.24 -7.10
C VAL A 161 -10.90 13.92 -6.66
N ILE A 162 -10.44 14.90 -7.43
CA ILE A 162 -9.23 15.69 -7.15
C ILE A 162 -9.66 17.09 -6.74
N GLY A 163 -9.28 17.53 -5.54
CA GLY A 163 -9.48 18.88 -5.06
C GLY A 163 -8.23 19.75 -5.24
N VAL A 164 -8.46 21.02 -5.53
CA VAL A 164 -7.46 22.09 -5.49
C VAL A 164 -7.86 23.05 -4.38
N ASP A 165 -7.04 23.19 -3.37
CA ASP A 165 -7.31 24.11 -2.27
C ASP A 165 -7.13 25.59 -2.66
N LEU A 166 -7.38 26.51 -1.72
CA LEU A 166 -7.25 27.95 -1.95
C LEU A 166 -5.80 28.39 -2.20
N GLU A 167 -4.81 27.57 -1.79
CA GLU A 167 -3.38 27.81 -2.02
C GLU A 167 -2.90 27.20 -3.37
N GLY A 168 -3.79 26.56 -4.14
CA GLY A 168 -3.47 25.92 -5.41
C GLY A 168 -2.87 24.52 -5.29
N LYS A 169 -2.84 23.95 -4.10
CA LYS A 169 -2.31 22.58 -3.89
C LYS A 169 -3.37 21.54 -4.27
N LYS A 170 -2.97 20.57 -5.06
CA LYS A 170 -3.82 19.44 -5.48
C LYS A 170 -3.73 18.29 -4.49
N GLU A 171 -4.87 17.67 -4.21
CA GLU A 171 -4.94 16.39 -3.49
C GLU A 171 -6.10 15.53 -3.99
N ILE A 172 -5.95 14.21 -3.87
CA ILE A 172 -7.03 13.27 -4.17
C ILE A 172 -7.99 13.27 -2.98
N LEU A 173 -9.25 13.64 -3.17
CA LEU A 173 -10.26 13.65 -2.12
C LEU A 173 -10.92 12.30 -1.92
N SER A 174 -11.28 11.62 -3.04
CA SER A 174 -11.88 10.30 -3.03
C SER A 174 -11.44 9.47 -4.25
N MET A 175 -11.49 8.16 -4.09
CA MET A 175 -11.38 7.17 -5.17
C MET A 175 -12.45 6.11 -4.95
N GLU A 176 -13.37 6.00 -5.90
CA GLU A 176 -14.50 5.07 -5.82
C GLU A 176 -14.48 4.10 -6.99
N ILE A 177 -14.87 2.85 -6.73
CA ILE A 177 -14.95 1.82 -7.75
C ILE A 177 -16.42 1.52 -8.01
N SER A 178 -16.83 1.68 -9.27
CA SER A 178 -18.16 1.32 -9.75
C SER A 178 -18.08 0.15 -10.73
N ASP A 179 -19.08 -0.71 -10.69
CA ASP A 179 -19.24 -1.83 -11.62
C ASP A 179 -20.14 -1.50 -12.83
N GLY A 180 -20.39 -0.21 -13.07
CA GLY A 180 -21.21 0.30 -14.17
C GLY A 180 -22.64 0.66 -13.75
N SER A 181 -22.91 0.75 -12.45
CA SER A 181 -24.20 1.16 -11.89
C SER A 181 -24.20 2.60 -11.38
N GLU A 182 -23.52 3.51 -12.11
CA GLU A 182 -23.50 4.92 -11.75
C GLU A 182 -24.90 5.50 -11.80
N SER A 183 -25.35 5.98 -10.65
CA SER A 183 -26.66 6.61 -10.48
C SER A 183 -26.50 7.91 -9.69
N ALA A 184 -27.55 8.75 -9.69
CA ALA A 184 -27.59 9.89 -8.82
C ALA A 184 -27.37 9.52 -7.35
N THR A 185 -27.83 8.36 -6.90
CA THR A 185 -27.59 7.83 -5.55
C THR A 185 -26.10 7.62 -5.30
N PHE A 186 -25.40 6.94 -6.21
CA PHE A 186 -23.95 6.73 -6.11
C PHE A 186 -23.19 8.05 -5.93
N TRP A 187 -23.49 9.05 -6.79
CA TRP A 187 -22.84 10.35 -6.70
C TRP A 187 -23.20 11.11 -5.42
N THR A 188 -24.43 11.00 -4.98
CA THR A 188 -24.86 11.60 -3.71
C THR A 188 -24.09 11.03 -2.53
N GLU A 189 -23.88 9.71 -2.50
CA GLU A 189 -23.07 9.04 -1.47
C GLU A 189 -21.61 9.52 -1.49
N VAL A 190 -20.98 9.57 -2.68
CA VAL A 190 -19.60 10.05 -2.84
C VAL A 190 -19.44 11.50 -2.34
N LEU A 191 -20.32 12.38 -2.75
CA LEU A 191 -20.25 13.80 -2.37
C LEU A 191 -20.61 14.01 -0.90
N TYR A 192 -21.57 13.24 -0.37
CA TYR A 192 -21.92 13.27 1.06
C TYR A 192 -20.75 12.80 1.93
N GLU A 193 -19.99 11.81 1.49
CA GLU A 193 -18.80 11.37 2.20
C GLU A 193 -17.72 12.46 2.27
N LEU A 194 -17.53 13.25 1.22
CA LEU A 194 -16.65 14.43 1.28
C LEU A 194 -17.09 15.40 2.35
N LYS A 195 -18.40 15.62 2.46
CA LYS A 195 -18.99 16.51 3.47
C LYS A 195 -18.78 15.97 4.89
N ASN A 196 -18.99 14.67 5.11
CA ASN A 196 -18.74 14.00 6.38
C ASN A 196 -17.27 14.10 6.81
N ARG A 197 -16.35 14.13 5.86
CA ARG A 197 -14.92 14.30 6.09
C ARG A 197 -14.48 15.76 6.25
N GLY A 198 -15.42 16.70 6.28
CA GLY A 198 -15.20 18.08 6.65
C GLY A 198 -15.22 19.08 5.50
N VAL A 199 -15.54 18.70 4.27
CA VAL A 199 -15.73 19.64 3.16
C VAL A 199 -17.03 20.39 3.36
N GLU A 200 -16.95 21.70 3.54
CA GLU A 200 -18.09 22.60 3.70
C GLU A 200 -18.56 23.11 2.34
N ASP A 201 -17.62 23.49 1.47
CA ASP A 201 -17.94 24.01 0.14
C ASP A 201 -16.84 23.73 -0.90
N ILE A 202 -17.25 23.67 -2.18
CA ILE A 202 -16.38 23.57 -3.36
C ILE A 202 -16.86 24.65 -4.34
N LEU A 203 -15.99 25.63 -4.67
CA LEU A 203 -16.43 26.75 -5.49
C LEU A 203 -16.76 26.36 -6.93
N TYR A 204 -15.95 25.47 -7.52
CA TYR A 204 -16.16 24.98 -8.88
C TYR A 204 -15.95 23.46 -8.94
N ILE A 205 -16.81 22.76 -9.64
CA ILE A 205 -16.61 21.34 -9.98
C ILE A 205 -16.58 21.19 -11.50
N ALA A 206 -15.43 20.71 -12.01
CA ALA A 206 -15.28 20.26 -13.38
C ALA A 206 -15.51 18.76 -13.46
N MET A 207 -16.48 18.32 -14.27
CA MET A 207 -16.91 16.93 -14.33
C MET A 207 -17.25 16.51 -15.75
N ASP A 208 -17.19 15.21 -16.02
CA ASP A 208 -17.76 14.62 -17.24
C ASP A 208 -19.30 14.65 -17.18
N GLY A 209 -19.94 14.41 -18.32
CA GLY A 209 -21.41 14.38 -18.44
C GLY A 209 -22.04 13.12 -17.85
N LEU A 210 -21.59 12.68 -16.68
CA LEU A 210 -22.11 11.49 -15.99
C LEU A 210 -23.53 11.72 -15.49
N ALA A 211 -24.37 10.70 -15.71
CA ALA A 211 -25.80 10.78 -15.35
C ALA A 211 -25.97 10.95 -13.84
N GLY A 212 -26.79 11.94 -13.42
CA GLY A 212 -27.13 12.20 -12.04
C GLY A 212 -26.04 12.91 -11.23
N LEU A 213 -24.84 13.13 -11.77
CA LEU A 213 -23.76 13.80 -11.02
C LEU A 213 -24.06 15.27 -10.79
N LYS A 214 -24.57 15.98 -11.78
CA LYS A 214 -24.90 17.42 -11.66
C LYS A 214 -25.96 17.65 -10.59
N GLU A 215 -27.02 16.88 -10.63
CA GLU A 215 -28.12 16.94 -9.66
C GLU A 215 -27.65 16.63 -8.23
N SER A 216 -26.74 15.67 -8.10
CA SER A 216 -26.13 15.33 -6.81
C SER A 216 -25.25 16.45 -6.28
N VAL A 217 -24.47 17.13 -7.15
CA VAL A 217 -23.66 18.31 -6.75
C VAL A 217 -24.57 19.43 -6.27
N GLU A 218 -25.63 19.77 -7.02
CA GLU A 218 -26.59 20.83 -6.66
C GLU A 218 -27.29 20.52 -5.32
N ALA A 219 -27.56 19.26 -5.04
CA ALA A 219 -28.19 18.85 -3.78
C ALA A 219 -27.25 18.95 -2.57
N ILE A 220 -26.00 18.56 -2.71
CA ILE A 220 -25.03 18.47 -1.59
C ILE A 220 -24.24 19.78 -1.41
N PHE A 221 -23.87 20.43 -2.51
CA PHE A 221 -23.11 21.68 -2.55
C PHE A 221 -23.86 22.73 -3.38
N PRO A 222 -24.94 23.35 -2.85
CA PRO A 222 -25.87 24.20 -3.63
C PRO A 222 -25.24 25.47 -4.17
N PHE A 223 -24.11 25.92 -3.65
CA PHE A 223 -23.41 27.13 -4.13
C PHE A 223 -22.31 26.83 -5.14
N THR A 224 -22.00 25.55 -5.38
CA THR A 224 -20.98 25.11 -6.32
C THR A 224 -21.37 25.40 -7.75
N LYS A 225 -20.47 26.00 -8.52
CA LYS A 225 -20.62 26.14 -9.97
C LYS A 225 -20.09 24.90 -10.68
N THR A 226 -20.93 24.28 -11.50
CA THR A 226 -20.55 23.13 -12.28
C THR A 226 -20.06 23.53 -13.65
N GLN A 227 -18.97 22.91 -14.12
CA GLN A 227 -18.42 23.07 -15.47
C GLN A 227 -18.23 21.69 -16.09
N ARG A 228 -18.69 21.55 -17.33
CA ARG A 228 -18.42 20.34 -18.10
C ARG A 228 -16.94 20.25 -18.47
N CYS A 229 -16.32 19.09 -18.31
CA CYS A 229 -14.91 18.91 -18.66
C CYS A 229 -14.70 19.16 -20.15
N ILE A 230 -13.80 20.08 -20.49
CA ILE A 230 -13.52 20.47 -21.88
C ILE A 230 -12.91 19.30 -22.66
N VAL A 231 -12.12 18.45 -22.02
CA VAL A 231 -11.47 17.29 -22.64
C VAL A 231 -12.50 16.25 -23.13
N HIS A 232 -13.65 16.14 -22.49
CA HIS A 232 -14.73 15.19 -22.82
C HIS A 232 -15.89 15.81 -23.63
N ILE A 233 -15.75 17.06 -24.07
CA ILE A 233 -16.75 17.73 -24.92
C ILE A 233 -16.47 17.48 -26.42
N VAL A 234 -15.25 17.02 -26.76
CA VAL A 234 -14.81 16.80 -28.15
C VAL A 234 -15.11 15.38 -28.60
#